data_7bad721efdfda051347baf03c8cbf4bf
#
_entry.id   7bad721efdfda051347baf03c8cbf4bf
#
_cell.length_a   1.000
_cell.length_b   1.000
_cell.length_c   1.000
_cell.angle_alpha   90.00
_cell.angle_beta   90.00
_cell.angle_gamma   90.00
#
_symmetry.space_group_name_H-M   'P 1'
#
loop_
_entity.id
_entity.type
_entity.pdbx_description
1 polymer ?
#
loop_
_entity_poly.entity_id
_entity_poly.type
_entity_poly.pdbx_seq_one_letter_code
_entity_poly.pdbx_strand_id
1 'polypeptide(L)'
;MNNTHKSRFLSGFRFKQFTVRQDRCPMKVGTDGVLLGAWAAVRPQDRRMLDIGTGTGLIALMLAQRAPEAHVTGVDIDDVGQARENAAASPWSGRVAFAQCPVQEFETPEPFDLIVSNPPFFVDSLTCPDGGRTAARHAVHLPFGDLRDAVLRLLAPGGRFAVILPTAEAERFLAVCAGRLALVRRTDVRTTPRRPAKRALMEFVRADRPAAPPADCSADRPADCSADCSAAVPEVSELVVGTGEHECYTPEYRALTRDFYLKF
;
A
#
# COMPACT_ATOMS: atom_id res chain seq x y z
N MET A 1 42.65 -28.55 7.26
CA MET A 1 42.05 -27.27 7.68
C MET A 1 41.18 -26.77 6.53
N ASN A 2 39.91 -27.19 6.52
CA ASN A 2 38.96 -26.83 5.44
C ASN A 2 38.20 -25.57 5.84
N ASN A 3 38.56 -24.49 5.22
CA ASN A 3 37.89 -23.18 5.39
C ASN A 3 36.77 -23.08 4.36
N THR A 4 35.61 -23.65 4.69
CA THR A 4 34.40 -23.48 3.91
C THR A 4 33.86 -22.04 4.15
N HIS A 5 34.27 -21.12 3.32
CA HIS A 5 33.55 -19.87 3.13
C HIS A 5 32.13 -20.22 2.64
N LYS A 6 31.19 -20.40 3.58
CA LYS A 6 29.78 -20.24 3.27
C LYS A 6 29.57 -18.80 2.80
N SER A 7 29.51 -18.61 1.49
CA SER A 7 29.05 -17.36 0.91
C SER A 7 27.67 -17.09 1.53
N ARG A 8 27.58 -16.03 2.36
CA ARG A 8 26.32 -15.48 2.80
C ARG A 8 25.61 -15.00 1.53
N PHE A 9 24.79 -15.84 0.95
CA PHE A 9 23.80 -15.38 -0.02
C PHE A 9 22.98 -14.31 0.69
N LEU A 10 23.21 -13.06 0.31
CA LEU A 10 22.41 -11.94 0.75
C LEU A 10 20.95 -12.31 0.48
N SER A 11 20.16 -12.50 1.53
CA SER A 11 18.77 -12.98 1.45
C SER A 11 17.89 -11.84 0.91
N GLY A 12 17.97 -11.58 -0.39
CA GLY A 12 17.15 -10.61 -1.09
C GLY A 12 16.08 -11.28 -1.94
N PHE A 13 14.91 -10.65 -2.03
CA PHE A 13 13.88 -11.04 -2.99
C PHE A 13 14.12 -10.31 -4.32
N ARG A 14 14.30 -11.07 -5.40
CA ARG A 14 14.60 -10.51 -6.73
C ARG A 14 13.33 -10.34 -7.55
N PHE A 15 13.08 -9.12 -7.99
CA PHE A 15 12.10 -8.76 -9.00
C PHE A 15 12.76 -8.58 -10.37
N LYS A 16 11.97 -8.32 -11.42
CA LYS A 16 12.48 -8.11 -12.78
C LYS A 16 13.47 -6.95 -12.88
N GLN A 17 13.19 -5.84 -12.21
CA GLN A 17 13.96 -4.60 -12.35
C GLN A 17 14.74 -4.20 -11.10
N PHE A 18 14.47 -4.82 -9.94
CA PHE A 18 15.13 -4.49 -8.68
C PHE A 18 15.20 -5.69 -7.74
N THR A 19 15.98 -5.55 -6.68
CA THR A 19 16.10 -6.56 -5.61
C THR A 19 15.84 -5.89 -4.27
N VAL A 20 15.04 -6.54 -3.41
CA VAL A 20 14.77 -6.08 -2.06
C VAL A 20 15.56 -6.93 -1.07
N ARG A 21 16.55 -6.35 -0.42
CA ARG A 21 17.21 -6.93 0.76
C ARG A 21 16.26 -6.82 1.95
N GLN A 22 16.21 -7.88 2.80
CA GLN A 22 15.23 -7.98 3.88
C GLN A 22 15.79 -8.69 5.12
N ASP A 23 17.08 -8.68 5.28
CA ASP A 23 17.78 -9.37 6.38
C ASP A 23 17.74 -8.60 7.70
N ARG A 24 17.53 -7.29 7.65
CA ARG A 24 17.48 -6.40 8.83
C ARG A 24 16.07 -5.84 9.11
N CYS A 25 15.10 -6.08 8.24
CA CYS A 25 13.73 -5.66 8.44
C CYS A 25 12.89 -6.75 9.13
N PRO A 26 12.04 -6.40 10.09
CA PRO A 26 11.17 -7.36 10.77
C PRO A 26 10.13 -7.97 9.82
N MET A 27 9.63 -7.20 8.86
CA MET A 27 8.67 -7.65 7.86
C MET A 27 9.39 -7.95 6.53
N LYS A 28 9.26 -9.17 6.05
CA LYS A 28 9.81 -9.60 4.77
C LYS A 28 8.86 -9.30 3.62
N VAL A 29 9.40 -9.36 2.39
CA VAL A 29 8.58 -9.30 1.17
C VAL A 29 7.46 -10.33 1.27
N GLY A 30 6.23 -9.84 1.25
CA GLY A 30 5.01 -10.64 1.33
C GLY A 30 4.07 -10.34 0.17
N THR A 31 3.10 -11.21 -0.03
CA THR A 31 2.08 -11.06 -1.08
C THR A 31 1.29 -9.76 -0.92
N ASP A 32 1.01 -9.32 0.32
CA ASP A 32 0.22 -8.11 0.59
C ASP A 32 0.91 -6.86 0.04
N GLY A 33 2.22 -6.68 0.28
CA GLY A 33 2.97 -5.54 -0.25
C GLY A 33 3.04 -5.54 -1.78
N VAL A 34 3.25 -6.72 -2.40
CA VAL A 34 3.26 -6.84 -3.88
C VAL A 34 1.89 -6.55 -4.46
N LEU A 35 0.82 -7.08 -3.85
CA LEU A 35 -0.55 -6.80 -4.27
C LEU A 35 -0.85 -5.30 -4.25
N LEU A 36 -0.57 -4.63 -3.13
CA LEU A 36 -0.84 -3.20 -3.00
C LEU A 36 -0.01 -2.38 -3.99
N GLY A 37 1.30 -2.63 -4.09
CA GLY A 37 2.19 -1.92 -5.00
C GLY A 37 1.83 -2.10 -6.48
N ALA A 38 1.25 -3.27 -6.85
CA ALA A 38 0.76 -3.54 -8.21
C ALA A 38 -0.63 -2.96 -8.46
N TRP A 39 -1.54 -2.99 -7.44
CA TRP A 39 -2.95 -2.65 -7.58
C TRP A 39 -3.24 -1.15 -7.44
N ALA A 40 -2.52 -0.42 -6.57
CA ALA A 40 -2.75 1.01 -6.36
C ALA A 40 -2.84 1.77 -7.70
N ALA A 41 -3.86 2.64 -7.85
CA ALA A 41 -4.06 3.38 -9.09
C ALA A 41 -3.01 4.49 -9.23
N VAL A 42 -2.03 4.27 -10.10
CA VAL A 42 -1.04 5.26 -10.51
C VAL A 42 -1.55 5.98 -11.75
N ARG A 43 -1.62 7.30 -11.70
CA ARG A 43 -2.07 8.16 -12.83
C ARG A 43 -0.87 8.86 -13.48
N PRO A 44 -0.93 9.18 -14.77
CA PRO A 44 0.17 9.87 -15.46
C PRO A 44 0.53 11.25 -14.86
N GLN A 45 -0.43 11.91 -14.22
CA GLN A 45 -0.23 13.21 -13.58
C GLN A 45 0.28 13.14 -12.14
N ASP A 46 0.35 11.96 -11.52
CA ASP A 46 0.86 11.81 -10.16
C ASP A 46 2.36 12.16 -10.14
N ARG A 47 2.75 13.06 -9.26
CA ARG A 47 4.14 13.52 -9.11
C ARG A 47 4.72 13.20 -7.75
N ARG A 48 3.89 13.10 -6.74
CA ARG A 48 4.29 12.88 -5.35
C ARG A 48 3.52 11.72 -4.74
N MET A 49 4.24 10.71 -4.28
CA MET A 49 3.65 9.51 -3.68
C MET A 49 4.26 9.25 -2.31
N LEU A 50 3.44 8.74 -1.39
CA LEU A 50 3.85 8.41 -0.02
C LEU A 50 3.54 6.94 0.28
N ASP A 51 4.51 6.23 0.86
CA ASP A 51 4.38 4.87 1.39
C ASP A 51 4.51 4.92 2.92
N ILE A 52 3.37 4.76 3.63
CA ILE A 52 3.31 4.80 5.09
C ILE A 52 3.53 3.40 5.66
N GLY A 53 4.52 3.26 6.55
CA GLY A 53 4.98 1.97 7.04
C GLY A 53 5.79 1.23 5.97
N THR A 54 6.77 1.93 5.41
CA THR A 54 7.48 1.49 4.19
C THR A 54 8.34 0.24 4.38
N GLY A 55 8.77 -0.08 5.60
CA GLY A 55 9.58 -1.24 5.93
C GLY A 55 10.83 -1.36 5.07
N THR A 56 10.86 -2.37 4.19
CA THR A 56 11.98 -2.59 3.26
C THR A 56 12.02 -1.63 2.08
N GLY A 57 11.04 -0.74 1.92
CA GLY A 57 10.87 0.11 0.75
C GLY A 57 10.23 -0.59 -0.46
N LEU A 58 9.69 -1.80 -0.29
CA LEU A 58 9.13 -2.59 -1.40
C LEU A 58 8.08 -1.82 -2.20
N ILE A 59 7.05 -1.30 -1.52
CA ILE A 59 5.93 -0.64 -2.19
C ILE A 59 6.40 0.66 -2.83
N ALA A 60 7.25 1.44 -2.14
CA ALA A 60 7.86 2.65 -2.69
C ALA A 60 8.63 2.37 -3.99
N LEU A 61 9.42 1.29 -4.06
CA LEU A 61 10.14 0.89 -5.27
C LEU A 61 9.19 0.44 -6.39
N MET A 62 8.13 -0.29 -6.07
CA MET A 62 7.11 -0.69 -7.06
C MET A 62 6.37 0.51 -7.64
N LEU A 63 6.03 1.51 -6.83
CA LEU A 63 5.43 2.77 -7.29
C LEU A 63 6.39 3.55 -8.18
N ALA A 64 7.68 3.65 -7.80
CA ALA A 64 8.71 4.33 -8.60
C ALA A 64 8.92 3.66 -9.98
N GLN A 65 8.79 2.31 -10.06
CA GLN A 65 8.81 1.59 -11.33
C GLN A 65 7.63 1.98 -12.23
N ARG A 66 6.43 2.15 -11.65
CA ARG A 66 5.18 2.42 -12.39
C ARG A 66 4.99 3.89 -12.75
N ALA A 67 5.64 4.79 -12.02
CA ALA A 67 5.51 6.24 -12.16
C ALA A 67 6.86 6.88 -12.48
N PRO A 68 7.29 6.94 -13.76
CA PRO A 68 8.61 7.42 -14.13
C PRO A 68 8.87 8.87 -13.77
N GLU A 69 7.83 9.70 -13.68
CA GLU A 69 7.92 11.13 -13.38
C GLU A 69 7.67 11.47 -11.91
N ALA A 70 7.31 10.48 -11.07
CA ALA A 70 6.97 10.72 -9.69
C ALA A 70 8.17 10.59 -8.74
N HIS A 71 8.16 11.38 -7.68
CA HIS A 71 8.98 11.19 -6.50
C HIS A 71 8.19 10.40 -5.46
N VAL A 72 8.80 9.36 -4.89
CA VAL A 72 8.20 8.51 -3.87
C VAL A 72 8.93 8.71 -2.55
N THR A 73 8.16 9.00 -1.51
CA THR A 73 8.67 9.09 -0.14
C THR A 73 8.15 7.89 0.66
N GLY A 74 9.02 7.16 1.34
CA GLY A 74 8.63 6.17 2.33
C GLY A 74 8.83 6.71 3.75
N VAL A 75 7.87 6.47 4.63
CA VAL A 75 7.94 6.86 6.05
C VAL A 75 7.76 5.64 6.91
N ASP A 76 8.60 5.48 7.91
CA ASP A 76 8.48 4.41 8.91
C ASP A 76 8.95 4.92 10.27
N ILE A 77 8.35 4.40 11.34
CA ILE A 77 8.80 4.65 12.71
C ILE A 77 10.08 3.88 13.02
N ASP A 78 10.24 2.70 12.39
CA ASP A 78 11.41 1.85 12.51
C ASP A 78 12.57 2.32 11.61
N ASP A 79 13.74 1.66 11.74
CA ASP A 79 14.92 1.97 10.94
C ASP A 79 14.67 1.77 9.44
N VAL A 80 14.83 2.83 8.67
CA VAL A 80 14.73 2.85 7.20
C VAL A 80 16.07 2.66 6.48
N GLY A 81 17.13 2.28 7.19
CA GLY A 81 18.46 2.08 6.62
C GLY A 81 18.47 1.05 5.49
N GLN A 82 17.74 -0.06 5.67
CA GLN A 82 17.64 -1.08 4.63
C GLN A 82 16.80 -0.63 3.42
N ALA A 83 15.75 0.15 3.63
CA ALA A 83 14.97 0.76 2.55
C ALA A 83 15.83 1.71 1.71
N ARG A 84 16.66 2.54 2.36
CA ARG A 84 17.63 3.42 1.68
C ARG A 84 18.65 2.65 0.85
N GLU A 85 19.18 1.54 1.37
CA GLU A 85 20.10 0.67 0.62
C GLU A 85 19.41 0.02 -0.59
N ASN A 86 18.15 -0.43 -0.44
CA ASN A 86 17.36 -1.00 -1.53
C ASN A 86 17.10 0.04 -2.63
N ALA A 87 16.75 1.27 -2.26
CA ALA A 87 16.56 2.35 -3.22
C ALA A 87 17.86 2.74 -3.91
N ALA A 88 18.96 2.88 -3.16
CA ALA A 88 20.27 3.20 -3.74
C ALA A 88 20.76 2.16 -4.75
N ALA A 89 20.37 0.88 -4.56
CA ALA A 89 20.69 -0.23 -5.46
C ALA A 89 19.67 -0.37 -6.62
N SER A 90 18.62 0.44 -6.66
CA SER A 90 17.57 0.40 -7.68
C SER A 90 17.82 1.41 -8.81
N PRO A 91 17.17 1.24 -9.97
CA PRO A 91 17.23 2.24 -11.05
C PRO A 91 16.62 3.61 -10.69
N TRP A 92 15.92 3.72 -9.57
CA TRP A 92 15.15 4.91 -9.16
C TRP A 92 15.76 5.65 -7.97
N SER A 93 17.02 5.43 -7.67
CA SER A 93 17.73 5.99 -6.50
C SER A 93 17.58 7.52 -6.35
N GLY A 94 17.49 8.25 -7.47
CA GLY A 94 17.28 9.71 -7.46
C GLY A 94 15.84 10.17 -7.20
N ARG A 95 14.85 9.25 -7.16
CA ARG A 95 13.42 9.59 -7.05
C ARG A 95 12.73 8.94 -5.84
N VAL A 96 13.45 8.13 -5.06
CA VAL A 96 12.92 7.46 -3.87
C VAL A 96 13.70 7.91 -2.64
N ALA A 97 12.99 8.46 -1.66
CA ALA A 97 13.56 8.93 -0.40
C ALA A 97 12.84 8.30 0.79
N PHE A 98 13.53 8.25 1.96
CA PHE A 98 12.95 7.67 3.17
C PHE A 98 13.19 8.57 4.39
N ALA A 99 12.14 8.76 5.19
CA ALA A 99 12.18 9.44 6.48
C ALA A 99 11.87 8.44 7.61
N GLN A 100 12.69 8.47 8.65
CA GLN A 100 12.44 7.71 9.87
C GLN A 100 11.77 8.62 10.88
N CYS A 101 10.45 8.53 10.98
CA CYS A 101 9.65 9.24 11.97
C CYS A 101 8.25 8.61 12.05
N PRO A 102 7.52 8.82 13.15
CA PRO A 102 6.09 8.52 13.19
C PRO A 102 5.36 9.33 12.12
N VAL A 103 4.41 8.72 11.40
CA VAL A 103 3.66 9.43 10.35
C VAL A 103 2.84 10.60 10.89
N GLN A 104 2.47 10.55 12.18
CA GLN A 104 1.79 11.65 12.88
C GLN A 104 2.62 12.94 12.91
N GLU A 105 3.95 12.79 12.96
CA GLU A 105 4.95 13.88 13.05
C GLU A 105 5.58 14.22 11.69
N PHE A 106 5.31 13.40 10.66
CA PHE A 106 5.88 13.63 9.34
C PHE A 106 5.28 14.89 8.71
N GLU A 107 6.13 15.84 8.38
CA GLU A 107 5.75 17.09 7.72
C GLU A 107 6.33 17.17 6.31
N THR A 108 5.61 17.85 5.43
CA THR A 108 6.01 18.10 4.04
C THR A 108 5.42 19.43 3.57
N PRO A 109 6.18 20.21 2.76
CA PRO A 109 5.66 21.47 2.22
C PRO A 109 4.55 21.27 1.20
N GLU A 110 4.49 20.13 0.54
CA GLU A 110 3.52 19.82 -0.51
C GLU A 110 2.83 18.50 -0.25
N PRO A 111 1.51 18.40 -0.50
CA PRO A 111 0.75 17.18 -0.31
C PRO A 111 1.08 16.11 -1.38
N PHE A 112 0.56 14.89 -1.18
CA PHE A 112 0.79 13.73 -2.04
C PHE A 112 -0.43 13.44 -2.91
N ASP A 113 -0.19 13.06 -4.16
CA ASP A 113 -1.22 12.65 -5.13
C ASP A 113 -1.73 11.24 -4.84
N LEU A 114 -0.84 10.37 -4.37
CA LEU A 114 -1.13 9.01 -3.97
C LEU A 114 -0.44 8.69 -2.65
N ILE A 115 -1.22 8.22 -1.69
CA ILE A 115 -0.70 7.64 -0.44
C ILE A 115 -1.03 6.15 -0.45
N VAL A 116 -0.09 5.32 -0.04
CA VAL A 116 -0.30 3.88 0.14
C VAL A 116 0.11 3.46 1.55
N SER A 117 -0.51 2.40 2.07
CA SER A 117 -0.09 1.78 3.33
C SER A 117 -0.42 0.30 3.37
N ASN A 118 0.53 -0.50 3.81
CA ASN A 118 0.32 -1.85 4.30
C ASN A 118 0.63 -1.86 5.81
N PRO A 119 -0.27 -1.30 6.63
CA PRO A 119 0.03 -1.06 8.03
C PRO A 119 0.11 -2.38 8.81
N PRO A 120 0.88 -2.44 9.90
CA PRO A 120 0.86 -3.58 10.78
C PRO A 120 -0.55 -3.70 11.39
N PHE A 121 -1.18 -4.86 11.21
CA PHE A 121 -2.46 -5.20 11.80
C PHE A 121 -2.23 -6.30 12.84
N PHE A 122 -2.48 -5.99 14.10
CA PHE A 122 -2.55 -7.02 15.13
C PHE A 122 -4.04 -7.32 15.36
N VAL A 123 -4.41 -8.56 15.04
CA VAL A 123 -5.63 -9.12 15.58
C VAL A 123 -5.47 -9.07 17.11
N ASP A 124 -6.45 -8.52 17.81
CA ASP A 124 -6.59 -8.61 19.29
C ASP A 124 -6.76 -10.08 19.72
N SER A 125 -5.88 -10.95 19.29
CA SER A 125 -5.87 -12.36 19.66
C SER A 125 -4.81 -12.56 20.73
N LEU A 126 -5.31 -12.68 21.96
CA LEU A 126 -4.65 -13.18 23.14
C LEU A 126 -3.69 -12.19 23.82
N THR A 127 -4.19 -11.59 24.90
CA THR A 127 -3.39 -11.16 26.05
C THR A 127 -2.39 -12.26 26.39
N CYS A 128 -1.15 -12.13 25.89
CA CYS A 128 -0.05 -12.93 26.41
C CYS A 128 0.18 -12.54 27.87
N PRO A 129 0.29 -13.49 28.82
CA PRO A 129 0.50 -13.19 30.25
C PRO A 129 1.84 -12.50 30.57
N ASP A 130 2.73 -12.31 29.61
CA ASP A 130 4.04 -11.68 29.76
C ASP A 130 3.95 -10.17 29.51
N GLY A 131 3.80 -9.40 30.58
CA GLY A 131 3.67 -7.94 30.56
C GLY A 131 4.83 -7.16 29.92
N GLY A 132 6.00 -7.77 29.72
CA GLY A 132 7.16 -7.13 29.07
C GLY A 132 7.09 -7.11 27.55
N ARG A 133 6.39 -8.07 26.91
CA ARG A 133 6.22 -8.12 25.45
C ARG A 133 5.05 -7.30 24.97
N THR A 134 4.10 -7.01 25.83
CA THR A 134 2.89 -6.22 25.53
C THR A 134 3.27 -4.74 25.32
N ALA A 135 4.13 -4.16 26.17
CA ALA A 135 4.58 -2.78 26.05
C ALA A 135 5.37 -2.51 24.75
N ALA A 136 6.24 -3.46 24.33
CA ALA A 136 6.97 -3.35 23.06
C ALA A 136 6.08 -3.46 21.83
N ARG A 137 4.94 -4.18 21.91
CA ARG A 137 3.96 -4.30 20.81
C ARG A 137 3.06 -3.07 20.69
N HIS A 138 2.77 -2.37 21.79
CA HIS A 138 2.02 -1.11 21.77
C HIS A 138 2.81 0.04 21.13
N ALA A 139 4.14 0.00 21.16
CA ALA A 139 5.00 1.01 20.54
C ALA A 139 5.06 0.92 19.00
N VAL A 140 4.59 -0.19 18.40
CA VAL A 140 4.66 -0.45 16.94
C VAL A 140 3.28 -0.35 16.27
N HIS A 141 2.23 0.01 17.01
CA HIS A 141 0.86 0.04 16.48
C HIS A 141 0.53 1.43 15.97
N LEU A 142 0.20 1.54 14.67
CA LEU A 142 -0.40 2.74 14.08
C LEU A 142 -1.95 2.60 14.17
N PRO A 143 -2.62 3.29 15.10
CA PRO A 143 -4.07 3.25 15.20
C PRO A 143 -4.73 3.71 13.91
N PHE A 144 -5.85 3.11 13.53
CA PHE A 144 -6.57 3.47 12.31
C PHE A 144 -7.02 4.93 12.28
N GLY A 145 -7.35 5.52 13.44
CA GLY A 145 -7.64 6.94 13.57
C GLY A 145 -6.44 7.80 13.18
N ASP A 146 -5.26 7.46 13.67
CA ASP A 146 -4.02 8.18 13.38
C ASP A 146 -3.62 8.04 11.91
N LEU A 147 -3.76 6.83 11.34
CA LEU A 147 -3.54 6.61 9.90
C LEU A 147 -4.49 7.47 9.06
N ARG A 148 -5.79 7.46 9.36
CA ARG A 148 -6.79 8.30 8.68
C ARG A 148 -6.42 9.79 8.78
N ASP A 149 -6.06 10.28 9.97
CA ASP A 149 -5.79 11.70 10.19
C ASP A 149 -4.48 12.13 9.51
N ALA A 150 -3.45 11.26 9.50
CA ALA A 150 -2.24 11.47 8.73
C ALA A 150 -2.53 11.53 7.23
N VAL A 151 -3.34 10.60 6.71
CA VAL A 151 -3.78 10.61 5.31
C VAL A 151 -4.51 11.92 4.98
N LEU A 152 -5.47 12.33 5.80
CA LEU A 152 -6.22 13.58 5.58
C LEU A 152 -5.31 14.82 5.58
N ARG A 153 -4.27 14.85 6.39
CA ARG A 153 -3.31 15.95 6.45
C ARG A 153 -2.39 15.99 5.23
N LEU A 154 -1.96 14.81 4.76
CA LEU A 154 -0.90 14.68 3.74
C LEU A 154 -1.43 14.52 2.31
N LEU A 155 -2.72 14.17 2.13
CA LEU A 155 -3.30 13.89 0.82
C LEU A 155 -3.69 15.20 0.10
N ALA A 156 -3.28 15.32 -1.15
CA ALA A 156 -3.65 16.44 -2.02
C ALA A 156 -5.17 16.49 -2.29
N PRO A 157 -5.72 17.67 -2.60
CA PRO A 157 -7.06 17.74 -3.16
C PRO A 157 -7.14 16.92 -4.45
N GLY A 158 -8.00 15.87 -4.45
CA GLY A 158 -8.09 14.90 -5.56
C GLY A 158 -7.08 13.77 -5.55
N GLY A 159 -6.24 13.73 -4.53
CA GLY A 159 -5.38 12.61 -4.23
C GLY A 159 -6.16 11.37 -3.82
N ARG A 160 -5.46 10.24 -3.77
CA ARG A 160 -6.03 8.92 -3.43
C ARG A 160 -5.21 8.26 -2.34
N PHE A 161 -5.90 7.51 -1.50
CA PHE A 161 -5.27 6.68 -0.50
C PHE A 161 -5.60 5.22 -0.77
N ALA A 162 -4.60 4.36 -0.93
CA ALA A 162 -4.77 2.93 -1.12
C ALA A 162 -4.18 2.15 0.06
N VAL A 163 -4.91 1.15 0.54
CA VAL A 163 -4.53 0.33 1.70
C VAL A 163 -4.87 -1.13 1.46
N ILE A 164 -4.07 -2.04 2.01
CA ILE A 164 -4.37 -3.46 2.10
C ILE A 164 -4.53 -3.87 3.56
N LEU A 165 -5.64 -4.54 3.87
CA LEU A 165 -5.95 -5.00 5.22
C LEU A 165 -6.54 -6.42 5.20
N PRO A 166 -6.43 -7.18 6.32
CA PRO A 166 -7.29 -8.35 6.53
C PRO A 166 -8.76 -7.95 6.44
N THR A 167 -9.62 -8.82 5.94
CA THR A 167 -11.04 -8.51 5.70
C THR A 167 -11.74 -7.98 6.95
N ALA A 168 -11.50 -8.57 8.13
CA ALA A 168 -12.08 -8.10 9.38
C ALA A 168 -11.61 -6.68 9.76
N GLU A 169 -10.32 -6.37 9.55
CA GLU A 169 -9.75 -5.06 9.83
C GLU A 169 -10.20 -4.02 8.78
N ALA A 170 -10.46 -4.44 7.55
CA ALA A 170 -11.01 -3.58 6.51
C ALA A 170 -12.36 -2.98 6.92
N GLU A 171 -13.25 -3.78 7.50
CA GLU A 171 -14.55 -3.28 7.98
C GLU A 171 -14.40 -2.28 9.15
N ARG A 172 -13.47 -2.55 10.06
CA ARG A 172 -13.14 -1.60 11.13
C ARG A 172 -12.59 -0.29 10.59
N PHE A 173 -11.70 -0.37 9.60
CA PHE A 173 -11.12 0.81 8.97
C PHE A 173 -12.16 1.63 8.22
N LEU A 174 -13.10 1.00 7.51
CA LEU A 174 -14.22 1.68 6.86
C LEU A 174 -15.05 2.48 7.86
N ALA A 175 -15.36 1.90 9.03
CA ALA A 175 -16.09 2.61 10.09
C ALA A 175 -15.31 3.82 10.62
N VAL A 176 -13.99 3.70 10.78
CA VAL A 176 -13.11 4.82 11.21
C VAL A 176 -13.04 5.92 10.16
N CYS A 177 -13.10 5.58 8.87
CA CYS A 177 -13.03 6.52 7.76
C CYS A 177 -14.36 7.24 7.46
N ALA A 178 -15.48 6.74 7.99
CA ALA A 178 -16.82 7.23 7.67
C ALA A 178 -16.93 8.77 7.81
N GLY A 179 -17.49 9.42 6.77
CA GLY A 179 -17.67 10.87 6.70
C GLY A 179 -16.40 11.70 6.48
N ARG A 180 -15.22 11.07 6.45
CA ARG A 180 -13.93 11.76 6.24
C ARG A 180 -13.21 11.30 4.98
N LEU A 181 -13.21 10.01 4.71
CA LEU A 181 -12.71 9.38 3.48
C LEU A 181 -13.84 8.57 2.85
N ALA A 182 -14.03 8.71 1.55
CA ALA A 182 -15.01 7.94 0.78
C ALA A 182 -14.30 6.78 0.06
N LEU A 183 -14.80 5.56 0.25
CA LEU A 183 -14.35 4.40 -0.51
C LEU A 183 -14.78 4.55 -1.96
N VAL A 184 -13.84 4.44 -2.91
CA VAL A 184 -14.11 4.51 -4.35
C VAL A 184 -13.88 3.20 -5.07
N ARG A 185 -12.98 2.36 -4.55
CA ARG A 185 -12.68 1.04 -5.12
C ARG A 185 -12.32 0.04 -4.04
N ARG A 186 -12.81 -1.20 -4.19
CA ARG A 186 -12.47 -2.32 -3.32
C ARG A 186 -12.23 -3.58 -4.15
N THR A 187 -11.19 -4.33 -3.82
CA THR A 187 -10.94 -5.67 -4.37
C THR A 187 -10.73 -6.65 -3.23
N ASP A 188 -11.65 -7.59 -3.10
CA ASP A 188 -11.53 -8.66 -2.12
C ASP A 188 -10.60 -9.75 -2.64
N VAL A 189 -9.56 -10.11 -1.86
CA VAL A 189 -8.51 -11.02 -2.29
C VAL A 189 -8.68 -12.39 -1.65
N ARG A 190 -8.79 -13.42 -2.48
CA ARG A 190 -8.85 -14.83 -2.10
C ARG A 190 -7.54 -15.54 -2.46
N THR A 191 -7.07 -16.39 -1.57
CA THR A 191 -5.87 -17.19 -1.87
C THR A 191 -6.12 -18.25 -2.93
N THR A 192 -7.32 -18.86 -2.93
CA THR A 192 -7.77 -19.85 -3.92
C THR A 192 -9.28 -19.71 -4.13
N PRO A 193 -9.87 -20.25 -5.22
CA PRO A 193 -11.31 -20.11 -5.50
C PRO A 193 -12.24 -20.64 -4.40
N ARG A 194 -11.79 -21.63 -3.63
CA ARG A 194 -12.60 -22.29 -2.59
C ARG A 194 -12.47 -21.65 -1.21
N ARG A 195 -11.53 -20.71 -1.02
CA ARG A 195 -11.30 -20.05 0.27
C ARG A 195 -12.02 -18.71 0.31
N PRO A 196 -12.52 -18.27 1.47
CA PRO A 196 -13.08 -16.92 1.60
C PRO A 196 -11.99 -15.87 1.38
N ALA A 197 -12.40 -14.64 1.08
CA ALA A 197 -11.48 -13.51 1.01
C ALA A 197 -10.78 -13.31 2.36
N LYS A 198 -9.47 -13.09 2.31
CA LYS A 198 -8.63 -12.88 3.50
C LYS A 198 -8.08 -11.47 3.58
N ARG A 199 -8.08 -10.74 2.47
CA ARG A 199 -7.58 -9.37 2.36
C ARG A 199 -8.56 -8.55 1.56
N ALA A 200 -8.59 -7.26 1.84
CA ALA A 200 -9.26 -6.25 1.03
C ALA A 200 -8.22 -5.19 0.64
N LEU A 201 -8.12 -4.94 -0.64
CA LEU A 201 -7.49 -3.77 -1.21
C LEU A 201 -8.55 -2.68 -1.33
N MET A 202 -8.30 -1.52 -0.78
CA MET A 202 -9.27 -0.42 -0.73
C MET A 202 -8.61 0.87 -1.18
N GLU A 203 -9.32 1.65 -1.98
CA GLU A 203 -8.90 2.99 -2.40
C GLU A 203 -9.94 4.01 -1.97
N PHE A 204 -9.45 5.08 -1.37
CA PHE A 204 -10.25 6.16 -0.82
C PHE A 204 -9.88 7.51 -1.45
N VAL A 205 -10.84 8.42 -1.43
CA VAL A 205 -10.67 9.85 -1.67
C VAL A 205 -11.20 10.65 -0.48
N ARG A 206 -10.89 11.92 -0.40
CA ARG A 206 -11.50 12.80 0.62
C ARG A 206 -13.01 12.87 0.41
N ALA A 207 -13.79 12.75 1.48
CA ALA A 207 -15.25 12.75 1.41
C ALA A 207 -15.85 14.12 1.10
N ASP A 208 -15.08 15.19 1.30
CA ASP A 208 -15.48 16.60 1.08
C ASP A 208 -15.41 17.03 -0.40
N ARG A 209 -15.11 16.11 -1.31
CA ARG A 209 -15.07 16.40 -2.75
C ARG A 209 -16.20 15.70 -3.47
N PRO A 210 -17.02 16.41 -4.27
CA PRO A 210 -17.91 15.75 -5.22
C PRO A 210 -17.07 14.88 -6.18
N ALA A 211 -17.51 13.66 -6.44
CA ALA A 211 -16.85 12.75 -7.38
C ALA A 211 -16.68 13.46 -8.72
N ALA A 212 -15.45 13.48 -9.28
CA ALA A 212 -15.24 13.96 -10.62
C ALA A 212 -16.10 13.14 -11.59
N PRO A 213 -16.84 13.76 -12.53
CA PRO A 213 -17.61 13.02 -13.50
C PRO A 213 -16.68 12.10 -14.32
N PRO A 214 -17.16 10.94 -14.77
CA PRO A 214 -16.40 10.08 -15.68
C PRO A 214 -16.00 10.88 -16.92
N ALA A 215 -14.81 10.63 -17.44
CA ALA A 215 -14.15 11.38 -18.50
C ALA A 215 -14.87 11.42 -19.88
N ASP A 216 -16.08 10.85 -20.00
CA ASP A 216 -16.84 10.68 -21.24
C ASP A 216 -18.22 11.38 -21.19
N CYS A 217 -18.33 12.58 -20.67
CA CYS A 217 -19.53 13.40 -20.87
C CYS A 217 -19.18 14.58 -21.78
N SER A 218 -19.53 14.43 -23.08
CA SER A 218 -19.59 15.50 -24.06
C SER A 218 -20.37 16.72 -23.52
N ALA A 219 -19.81 17.89 -23.79
CA ALA A 219 -20.33 19.19 -23.41
C ALA A 219 -21.67 19.51 -24.11
N ASP A 220 -22.78 19.07 -23.51
CA ASP A 220 -24.13 19.63 -23.80
C ASP A 220 -25.08 19.17 -22.67
N ARG A 221 -25.09 19.96 -21.59
CA ARG A 221 -26.16 19.87 -20.59
C ARG A 221 -26.51 21.23 -20.02
N PRO A 222 -27.82 21.62 -19.98
CA PRO A 222 -28.23 22.90 -19.43
C PRO A 222 -28.03 22.97 -17.91
N ALA A 223 -27.73 24.16 -17.45
CA ALA A 223 -27.45 24.53 -16.07
C ALA A 223 -28.72 24.56 -15.22
N ASP A 224 -29.27 23.38 -14.89
CA ASP A 224 -30.29 23.25 -13.84
C ASP A 224 -30.30 21.80 -13.33
N CYS A 225 -29.29 21.42 -12.56
CA CYS A 225 -29.30 20.21 -11.77
C CYS A 225 -28.94 20.57 -10.34
N SER A 226 -29.96 20.68 -9.48
CA SER A 226 -29.83 20.61 -8.03
C SER A 226 -28.89 19.46 -7.65
N ALA A 227 -27.82 19.79 -6.92
CA ALA A 227 -26.79 18.86 -6.50
C ALA A 227 -27.37 17.82 -5.55
N ASP A 228 -27.91 16.75 -6.09
CA ASP A 228 -28.09 15.49 -5.37
C ASP A 228 -26.69 14.86 -5.23
N CYS A 229 -26.06 15.03 -4.08
CA CYS A 229 -24.82 14.36 -3.70
C CYS A 229 -25.10 12.88 -3.47
N SER A 230 -25.39 12.15 -4.54
CA SER A 230 -25.36 10.69 -4.56
C SER A 230 -23.90 10.28 -4.38
N ALA A 231 -23.55 9.77 -3.21
CA ALA A 231 -22.25 9.16 -2.97
C ALA A 231 -22.03 8.10 -4.06
N ALA A 232 -21.01 8.29 -4.89
CA ALA A 232 -20.70 7.35 -5.97
C ALA A 232 -20.53 5.95 -5.36
N VAL A 233 -21.25 4.97 -5.89
CA VAL A 233 -21.15 3.59 -5.45
C VAL A 233 -19.73 3.12 -5.73
N PRO A 234 -19.01 2.57 -4.73
CA PRO A 234 -17.64 2.12 -4.93
C PRO A 234 -17.59 0.98 -5.94
N GLU A 235 -16.56 0.96 -6.76
CA GLU A 235 -16.25 -0.19 -7.63
C GLU A 235 -15.82 -1.37 -6.74
N VAL A 236 -16.54 -2.48 -6.80
CA VAL A 236 -16.23 -3.69 -6.02
C VAL A 236 -15.88 -4.84 -6.96
N SER A 237 -14.75 -5.49 -6.71
CA SER A 237 -14.24 -6.62 -7.49
C SER A 237 -13.66 -7.71 -6.60
N GLU A 238 -13.29 -8.83 -7.19
CA GLU A 238 -12.62 -9.95 -6.53
C GLU A 238 -11.34 -10.32 -7.29
N LEU A 239 -10.28 -10.66 -6.56
CA LEU A 239 -9.04 -11.19 -7.09
C LEU A 239 -8.73 -12.53 -6.43
N VAL A 240 -8.60 -13.58 -7.23
CA VAL A 240 -8.13 -14.89 -6.77
C VAL A 240 -6.65 -15.03 -7.12
N VAL A 241 -5.79 -15.33 -6.13
CA VAL A 241 -4.34 -15.40 -6.33
C VAL A 241 -3.93 -16.69 -7.02
N GLY A 242 -4.29 -17.84 -6.47
CA GLY A 242 -3.88 -19.14 -6.96
C GLY A 242 -5.05 -19.99 -7.43
N THR A 243 -4.80 -20.93 -8.32
CA THR A 243 -5.80 -21.88 -8.82
C THR A 243 -6.17 -22.96 -7.80
N GLY A 244 -5.35 -23.14 -6.78
CA GLY A 244 -5.44 -24.23 -5.79
C GLY A 244 -4.37 -25.30 -5.95
N GLU A 245 -3.64 -25.29 -7.05
CA GLU A 245 -2.45 -26.15 -7.27
C GLU A 245 -1.18 -25.42 -6.82
N HIS A 246 -0.15 -26.19 -6.51
CA HIS A 246 1.13 -25.64 -6.04
C HIS A 246 1.79 -24.75 -7.12
N GLU A 247 2.16 -23.54 -6.75
CA GLU A 247 2.77 -22.52 -7.63
C GLU A 247 1.96 -22.18 -8.91
N CYS A 248 0.68 -22.51 -8.95
CA CYS A 248 -0.22 -22.15 -10.05
C CYS A 248 -1.05 -20.92 -9.69
N TYR A 249 -0.91 -19.87 -10.47
CA TYR A 249 -1.54 -18.57 -10.26
C TYR A 249 -2.59 -18.28 -11.33
N THR A 250 -3.63 -17.54 -10.94
CA THR A 250 -4.70 -17.15 -11.89
C THR A 250 -4.18 -16.18 -12.95
N PRO A 251 -4.82 -16.11 -14.13
CA PRO A 251 -4.47 -15.15 -15.18
C PRO A 251 -4.53 -13.70 -14.67
N GLU A 252 -5.53 -13.37 -13.85
CA GLU A 252 -5.76 -12.04 -13.31
C GLU A 252 -4.63 -11.62 -12.36
N TYR A 253 -4.22 -12.50 -11.45
CA TYR A 253 -3.09 -12.25 -10.57
C TYR A 253 -1.78 -12.11 -11.34
N ARG A 254 -1.56 -12.96 -12.34
CA ARG A 254 -0.38 -12.88 -13.21
C ARG A 254 -0.37 -11.57 -14.00
N ALA A 255 -1.51 -11.17 -14.57
CA ALA A 255 -1.62 -9.91 -15.29
C ALA A 255 -1.32 -8.71 -14.39
N LEU A 256 -1.82 -8.71 -13.13
CA LEU A 256 -1.58 -7.66 -12.16
C LEU A 256 -0.09 -7.53 -11.77
N THR A 257 0.61 -8.67 -11.62
CA THR A 257 1.96 -8.70 -11.04
C THR A 257 3.06 -9.00 -12.04
N ARG A 258 2.74 -9.16 -13.33
CA ARG A 258 3.68 -9.57 -14.39
C ARG A 258 4.89 -8.65 -14.53
N ASP A 259 4.74 -7.35 -14.28
CA ASP A 259 5.82 -6.38 -14.44
C ASP A 259 6.87 -6.46 -13.32
N PHE A 260 6.57 -7.24 -12.28
CA PHE A 260 7.42 -7.39 -11.10
C PHE A 260 8.05 -8.78 -10.99
N TYR A 261 7.26 -9.86 -11.02
CA TYR A 261 7.77 -11.21 -10.78
C TYR A 261 8.54 -11.78 -11.97
N LEU A 262 9.66 -12.46 -11.66
CA LEU A 262 10.54 -13.08 -12.68
C LEU A 262 9.88 -14.20 -13.49
N LYS A 263 8.91 -14.90 -12.87
CA LYS A 263 8.27 -16.11 -13.43
C LYS A 263 7.01 -15.81 -14.26
N PHE A 264 6.60 -14.55 -14.42
CA PHE A 264 5.34 -14.19 -15.10
C PHE A 264 5.55 -13.43 -16.39
#